data_4b6183adec321e8226297161828aeea0
#
_entry.id   4b6183adec321e8226297161828aeea0
#
_cell.length_a   1.000
_cell.length_b   1.000
_cell.length_c   1.000
_cell.angle_alpha   90.00
_cell.angle_beta   90.00
_cell.angle_gamma   90.00
#
_symmetry.space_group_name_H-M   'P 1'
#
loop_
_entity.id
_entity.type
_entity.pdbx_description
1 polymer ?
#
loop_
_entity_poly.entity_id
_entity_poly.type
_entity_poly.pdbx_seq_one_letter_code
_entity_poly.pdbx_strand_id
1 'polypeptide(L)'
;MTESADTMVSSEVEVAVDPDTAFAAFTEELDLWWVRGPINHFAGGRVLAMRCEPGVGGRLLEVYDDATGDALELGRITVWEPGEHLAWQSSVDDVYVDVLFQPNDQGTTVRVEAHVPPDGSDRGGTSWVRVGPRWFGAWCARRDTAPREPAELGRLALGVYYARPATAARWLADVFGFETLDQLPDDDDAQAWIEFRVGNGSLMVFKLEGDSPDRIPTSHIPWVYVDDLDAHFATAKGKGAPIVEGIHQHGYRAYVAEDLEGRRWTFAQARPTMR
;
A
#
# COMPACT_ATOMS: atom_id res chain seq x y z
N MET A 1 32.62 -1.22 -24.97
CA MET A 1 31.83 -2.08 -24.07
C MET A 1 31.53 -1.20 -22.88
N THR A 2 30.33 -0.63 -22.80
CA THR A 2 29.84 0.07 -21.61
C THR A 2 29.49 -1.04 -20.58
N GLU A 3 30.21 -1.09 -19.47
CA GLU A 3 29.80 -1.90 -18.30
C GLU A 3 28.39 -1.45 -17.94
N SER A 4 27.44 -2.39 -17.99
CA SER A 4 26.12 -2.18 -17.41
C SER A 4 26.33 -2.01 -15.89
N ALA A 5 25.94 -0.88 -15.34
CA ALA A 5 26.08 -0.59 -13.92
C ALA A 5 25.01 -1.37 -13.15
N ASP A 6 25.36 -1.83 -11.96
CA ASP A 6 24.44 -2.36 -10.97
C ASP A 6 23.33 -1.33 -10.70
N THR A 7 22.07 -1.76 -10.74
CA THR A 7 20.92 -0.87 -10.50
C THR A 7 20.47 -1.03 -9.06
N MET A 8 20.53 0.05 -8.28
CA MET A 8 20.06 0.08 -6.89
C MET A 8 18.81 0.95 -6.77
N VAL A 9 17.80 0.43 -6.09
CA VAL A 9 16.61 1.19 -5.67
C VAL A 9 16.57 1.18 -4.15
N SER A 10 16.43 2.34 -3.52
CA SER A 10 16.37 2.44 -2.06
C SER A 10 15.22 3.34 -1.62
N SER A 11 14.70 3.07 -0.42
CA SER A 11 13.74 3.92 0.28
C SER A 11 13.90 3.71 1.78
N GLU A 12 13.52 4.70 2.58
CA GLU A 12 13.61 4.63 4.03
C GLU A 12 12.36 5.18 4.70
N VAL A 13 12.16 4.81 5.95
CA VAL A 13 11.07 5.29 6.80
C VAL A 13 11.54 5.40 8.25
N GLU A 14 11.08 6.43 8.95
CA GLU A 14 11.29 6.58 10.38
C GLU A 14 10.11 5.99 11.15
N VAL A 15 10.40 5.20 12.19
CA VAL A 15 9.39 4.57 13.07
C VAL A 15 9.72 4.86 14.53
N ALA A 16 8.68 5.10 15.33
CA ALA A 16 8.81 5.46 16.75
C ALA A 16 8.92 4.23 17.67
N VAL A 17 9.66 3.20 17.23
CA VAL A 17 9.96 1.98 18.00
C VAL A 17 11.47 1.73 17.92
N ASP A 18 12.03 1.05 18.93
CA ASP A 18 13.45 0.69 18.95
C ASP A 18 13.79 -0.32 17.84
N PRO A 19 15.10 -0.49 17.49
CA PRO A 19 15.51 -1.34 16.38
C PRO A 19 15.12 -2.82 16.53
N ASP A 20 15.16 -3.38 17.75
CA ASP A 20 14.78 -4.78 17.99
C ASP A 20 13.27 -4.96 17.75
N THR A 21 12.45 -4.02 18.23
CA THR A 21 11.01 -4.00 17.99
C THR A 21 10.69 -3.79 16.51
N ALA A 22 11.42 -2.90 15.82
CA ALA A 22 11.25 -2.67 14.38
C ALA A 22 11.58 -3.94 13.57
N PHE A 23 12.68 -4.61 13.89
CA PHE A 23 13.09 -5.87 13.25
C PHE A 23 12.04 -6.97 13.46
N ALA A 24 11.57 -7.17 14.70
CA ALA A 24 10.54 -8.15 15.01
C ALA A 24 9.22 -7.84 14.28
N ALA A 25 8.79 -6.58 14.28
CA ALA A 25 7.59 -6.16 13.54
C ALA A 25 7.75 -6.35 12.03
N PHE A 26 8.92 -6.07 11.47
CA PHE A 26 9.18 -6.23 10.04
C PHE A 26 9.08 -7.70 9.60
N THR A 27 9.61 -8.61 10.41
CA THR A 27 9.71 -10.04 10.11
C THR A 27 8.51 -10.85 10.56
N GLU A 28 8.14 -10.77 11.86
CA GLU A 28 7.10 -11.61 12.47
C GLU A 28 5.68 -11.11 12.16
N GLU A 29 5.52 -9.80 11.88
CA GLU A 29 4.25 -9.18 11.57
C GLU A 29 4.11 -8.86 10.07
N LEU A 30 4.90 -9.50 9.21
CA LEU A 30 4.92 -9.25 7.77
C LEU A 30 3.51 -9.28 7.15
N ASP A 31 2.67 -10.25 7.52
CA ASP A 31 1.31 -10.39 7.01
C ASP A 31 0.35 -9.28 7.49
N LEU A 32 0.70 -8.53 8.53
CA LEU A 32 -0.10 -7.44 9.10
C LEU A 32 0.20 -6.08 8.46
N TRP A 33 1.44 -5.87 8.02
CA TRP A 33 1.84 -4.62 7.40
C TRP A 33 1.97 -4.68 5.87
N TRP A 34 2.20 -5.87 5.29
CA TRP A 34 2.19 -6.02 3.84
C TRP A 34 0.78 -5.77 3.31
N VAL A 35 0.61 -4.73 2.52
CA VAL A 35 -0.71 -4.34 2.05
C VAL A 35 -1.23 -5.34 1.04
N ARG A 36 -2.37 -5.94 1.37
CA ARG A 36 -3.07 -6.84 0.46
C ARG A 36 -3.74 -6.04 -0.65
N GLY A 37 -3.40 -6.35 -1.88
CA GLY A 37 -3.94 -5.69 -3.07
C GLY A 37 -3.67 -6.51 -4.31
N PRO A 38 -4.36 -6.23 -5.42
CA PRO A 38 -4.28 -7.08 -6.62
C PRO A 38 -2.90 -7.08 -7.29
N ILE A 39 -2.09 -6.04 -7.04
CA ILE A 39 -0.75 -5.89 -7.62
C ILE A 39 0.38 -6.18 -6.62
N ASN A 40 0.05 -6.43 -5.35
CA ASN A 40 1.03 -6.58 -4.27
C ASN A 40 1.40 -8.04 -4.00
N HIS A 41 0.87 -8.97 -4.79
CA HIS A 41 1.07 -10.41 -4.68
C HIS A 41 1.20 -11.06 -6.06
N PHE A 42 1.95 -12.15 -6.15
CA PHE A 42 2.08 -12.94 -7.38
C PHE A 42 0.78 -13.67 -7.74
N ALA A 43 0.07 -14.17 -6.72
CA ALA A 43 -1.22 -14.84 -6.90
C ALA A 43 -2.29 -14.26 -5.96
N GLY A 44 -2.56 -12.95 -6.07
CA GLY A 44 -3.37 -12.17 -5.16
C GLY A 44 -4.74 -12.75 -4.79
N GLY A 45 -5.40 -13.49 -5.71
CA GLY A 45 -6.68 -14.17 -5.44
C GLY A 45 -6.56 -15.45 -4.59
N ARG A 46 -5.34 -15.92 -4.28
CA ARG A 46 -5.08 -17.15 -3.54
C ARG A 46 -4.34 -16.93 -2.21
N VAL A 47 -3.81 -15.74 -1.98
CA VAL A 47 -2.94 -15.45 -0.84
C VAL A 47 -3.71 -15.63 0.46
N LEU A 48 -3.22 -16.55 1.28
CA LEU A 48 -3.66 -16.77 2.65
C LEU A 48 -2.86 -15.90 3.63
N ALA A 49 -1.52 -15.90 3.48
CA ALA A 49 -0.62 -15.15 4.35
C ALA A 49 0.72 -14.82 3.68
N MET A 50 1.40 -13.78 4.19
CA MET A 50 2.82 -13.51 3.95
C MET A 50 3.60 -14.02 5.16
N ARG A 51 4.70 -14.74 4.95
CA ARG A 51 5.49 -15.33 6.03
C ARG A 51 6.98 -15.12 5.84
N CYS A 52 7.65 -14.73 6.93
CA CYS A 52 9.09 -14.70 7.02
C CYS A 52 9.55 -15.80 8.01
N GLU A 53 10.25 -16.81 7.53
CA GLU A 53 10.85 -17.84 8.38
C GLU A 53 12.13 -17.29 9.02
N PRO A 54 12.35 -17.45 10.33
CA PRO A 54 13.47 -16.84 11.01
C PRO A 54 14.82 -17.51 10.66
N GLY A 55 15.88 -16.70 10.72
CA GLY A 55 17.25 -17.14 10.59
C GLY A 55 17.78 -17.24 9.16
N VAL A 56 19.09 -17.32 9.04
CA VAL A 56 19.78 -17.52 7.76
C VAL A 56 19.35 -18.84 7.13
N GLY A 57 19.00 -18.83 5.85
CA GLY A 57 18.41 -19.95 5.13
C GLY A 57 16.88 -20.05 5.26
N GLY A 58 16.24 -19.26 6.15
CA GLY A 58 14.80 -19.09 6.22
C GLY A 58 14.23 -18.53 4.92
N ARG A 59 12.93 -18.68 4.71
CA ARG A 59 12.25 -18.31 3.46
C ARG A 59 11.31 -17.13 3.68
N LEU A 60 11.21 -16.28 2.68
CA LEU A 60 10.06 -15.37 2.51
C LEU A 60 9.03 -16.08 1.64
N LEU A 61 7.79 -16.18 2.12
CA LEU A 61 6.74 -16.98 1.48
C LEU A 61 5.47 -16.17 1.25
N GLU A 62 4.90 -16.34 0.07
CA GLU A 62 3.50 -16.07 -0.22
C GLU A 62 2.75 -17.39 -0.08
N VAL A 63 1.99 -17.56 1.01
CA VAL A 63 1.32 -18.81 1.38
C VAL A 63 -0.06 -18.88 0.75
N TYR A 64 -0.39 -20.01 0.15
CA TYR A 64 -1.67 -20.26 -0.52
C TYR A 64 -2.54 -21.30 0.19
N ASP A 65 -1.91 -22.26 0.88
CA ASP A 65 -2.60 -23.30 1.66
C ASP A 65 -1.65 -23.84 2.75
N ASP A 66 -1.99 -23.58 4.00
CA ASP A 66 -1.21 -24.06 5.16
C ASP A 66 -1.29 -25.59 5.36
N ALA A 67 -2.42 -26.21 4.98
CA ALA A 67 -2.61 -27.64 5.19
C ALA A 67 -1.77 -28.50 4.25
N THR A 68 -1.58 -28.02 3.02
CA THR A 68 -0.76 -28.69 2.00
C THR A 68 0.66 -28.17 1.93
N GLY A 69 0.93 -27.02 2.54
CA GLY A 69 2.20 -26.30 2.40
C GLY A 69 2.38 -25.62 1.04
N ASP A 70 1.28 -25.41 0.28
CA ASP A 70 1.33 -24.71 -1.01
C ASP A 70 1.68 -23.23 -0.79
N ALA A 71 2.83 -22.82 -1.29
CA ALA A 71 3.40 -21.50 -1.14
C ALA A 71 4.38 -21.17 -2.26
N LEU A 72 4.52 -19.89 -2.59
CA LEU A 72 5.60 -19.40 -3.44
C LEU A 72 6.75 -18.89 -2.55
N GLU A 73 7.95 -19.42 -2.75
CA GLU A 73 9.15 -18.86 -2.15
C GLU A 73 9.53 -17.59 -2.92
N LEU A 74 9.42 -16.45 -2.24
CA LEU A 74 9.77 -15.13 -2.77
C LEU A 74 11.26 -14.83 -2.63
N GLY A 75 11.88 -15.36 -1.58
CA GLY A 75 13.29 -15.17 -1.33
C GLY A 75 13.83 -16.03 -0.19
N ARG A 76 15.15 -16.10 -0.09
CA ARG A 76 15.88 -16.85 0.92
C ARG A 76 16.77 -15.93 1.72
N ILE A 77 16.62 -15.96 3.03
CA ILE A 77 17.36 -15.12 3.97
C ILE A 77 18.87 -15.45 3.91
N THR A 78 19.66 -14.43 3.72
CA THR A 78 21.13 -14.49 3.66
C THR A 78 21.79 -13.86 4.87
N VAL A 79 21.14 -12.84 5.48
CA VAL A 79 21.55 -12.19 6.73
C VAL A 79 20.37 -12.11 7.67
N TRP A 80 20.61 -12.42 8.96
CA TRP A 80 19.61 -12.33 10.02
C TRP A 80 20.29 -11.83 11.29
N GLU A 81 20.30 -10.52 11.48
CA GLU A 81 20.90 -9.83 12.63
C GLU A 81 19.79 -8.97 13.28
N PRO A 82 19.11 -9.52 14.33
CA PRO A 82 18.02 -8.82 14.97
C PRO A 82 18.40 -7.42 15.43
N GLY A 83 17.55 -6.44 15.11
CA GLY A 83 17.77 -5.03 15.43
C GLY A 83 18.81 -4.31 14.56
N GLU A 84 19.48 -5.00 13.64
CA GLU A 84 20.55 -4.40 12.84
C GLU A 84 20.32 -4.61 11.32
N HIS A 85 20.27 -5.87 10.86
CA HIS A 85 20.30 -6.18 9.44
C HIS A 85 19.53 -7.46 9.09
N LEU A 86 18.66 -7.35 8.09
CA LEU A 86 18.01 -8.46 7.41
C LEU A 86 18.35 -8.39 5.92
N ALA A 87 18.75 -9.51 5.31
CA ALA A 87 18.95 -9.55 3.87
C ALA A 87 18.47 -10.86 3.27
N TRP A 88 18.09 -10.83 2.00
CA TRP A 88 17.70 -12.03 1.26
C TRP A 88 18.01 -11.92 -0.23
N GLN A 89 18.23 -13.09 -0.84
CA GLN A 89 18.24 -13.25 -2.29
C GLN A 89 16.83 -13.61 -2.74
N SER A 90 16.32 -12.91 -3.76
CA SER A 90 15.05 -13.25 -4.39
C SER A 90 15.10 -14.66 -5.02
N SER A 91 14.00 -15.39 -4.91
CA SER A 91 13.83 -16.71 -5.55
C SER A 91 13.02 -16.61 -6.85
N VAL A 92 12.50 -15.42 -7.19
CA VAL A 92 11.64 -15.20 -8.37
C VAL A 92 12.33 -14.39 -9.46
N ASP A 93 13.41 -13.69 -9.11
CA ASP A 93 14.25 -12.90 -10.02
C ASP A 93 15.69 -12.80 -9.48
N ASP A 94 16.51 -11.91 -10.06
CA ASP A 94 17.92 -11.78 -9.67
C ASP A 94 18.16 -10.68 -8.62
N VAL A 95 17.09 -10.19 -7.98
CA VAL A 95 17.16 -9.09 -7.01
C VAL A 95 17.70 -9.58 -5.66
N TYR A 96 18.64 -8.82 -5.11
CA TYR A 96 19.13 -8.95 -3.74
C TYR A 96 18.62 -7.77 -2.91
N VAL A 97 18.15 -8.04 -1.68
CA VAL A 97 17.56 -7.00 -0.82
C VAL A 97 18.25 -6.96 0.53
N ASP A 98 18.56 -5.73 0.95
CA ASP A 98 19.03 -5.38 2.30
C ASP A 98 17.99 -4.54 3.02
N VAL A 99 17.78 -4.80 4.30
CA VAL A 99 16.99 -3.98 5.23
C VAL A 99 17.84 -3.65 6.44
N LEU A 100 18.12 -2.37 6.62
CA LEU A 100 18.97 -1.87 7.71
C LEU A 100 18.09 -1.16 8.75
N PHE A 101 18.32 -1.48 10.03
CA PHE A 101 17.62 -0.92 11.18
C PHE A 101 18.59 -0.04 11.97
N GLN A 102 18.52 1.27 11.78
CA GLN A 102 19.45 2.22 12.38
C GLN A 102 18.76 3.03 13.49
N PRO A 103 19.28 3.01 14.74
CA PRO A 103 18.71 3.82 15.80
C PRO A 103 18.83 5.31 15.48
N ASN A 104 17.79 6.09 15.78
CA ASN A 104 17.78 7.54 15.72
C ASN A 104 17.17 8.16 16.99
N ASP A 105 17.13 9.48 17.08
CA ASP A 105 16.65 10.20 18.29
C ASP A 105 15.16 9.94 18.60
N GLN A 106 14.37 9.43 17.65
CA GLN A 106 12.92 9.20 17.78
C GLN A 106 12.53 7.72 17.73
N GLY A 107 13.48 6.81 17.51
CA GLY A 107 13.26 5.38 17.38
C GLY A 107 14.22 4.73 16.39
N THR A 108 13.74 4.37 15.21
CA THR A 108 14.52 3.65 14.19
C THR A 108 14.28 4.22 12.80
N THR A 109 15.35 4.41 12.04
CA THR A 109 15.30 4.55 10.58
C THR A 109 15.44 3.17 9.96
N VAL A 110 14.39 2.73 9.24
CA VAL A 110 14.39 1.46 8.49
C VAL A 110 14.63 1.77 7.04
N ARG A 111 15.77 1.34 6.51
CA ARG A 111 16.18 1.54 5.12
C ARG A 111 16.15 0.23 4.36
N VAL A 112 15.48 0.22 3.23
CA VAL A 112 15.40 -0.92 2.32
C VAL A 112 16.13 -0.59 1.03
N GLU A 113 17.03 -1.48 0.63
CA GLU A 113 17.81 -1.37 -0.61
C GLU A 113 17.60 -2.64 -1.43
N ALA A 114 17.31 -2.49 -2.71
CA ALA A 114 17.23 -3.60 -3.65
C ALA A 114 18.25 -3.39 -4.78
N HIS A 115 19.01 -4.42 -5.04
CA HIS A 115 20.10 -4.45 -6.02
C HIS A 115 19.76 -5.42 -7.14
N VAL A 116 19.87 -4.96 -8.38
CA VAL A 116 19.76 -5.80 -9.57
C VAL A 116 21.16 -5.87 -10.20
N PRO A 117 21.78 -7.06 -10.32
CA PRO A 117 23.08 -7.17 -10.94
C PRO A 117 23.02 -6.79 -12.43
N PRO A 118 24.15 -6.42 -13.05
CA PRO A 118 24.22 -6.20 -14.47
C PRO A 118 23.66 -7.39 -15.24
N ASP A 119 22.77 -7.14 -16.19
CA ASP A 119 22.06 -8.17 -16.95
C ASP A 119 21.11 -9.07 -16.15
N GLY A 120 20.85 -8.75 -14.86
CA GLY A 120 19.87 -9.43 -14.01
C GLY A 120 18.44 -9.09 -14.37
N SER A 121 17.51 -9.98 -14.02
CA SER A 121 16.07 -9.76 -14.18
C SER A 121 15.46 -9.13 -12.94
N ASP A 122 14.52 -8.21 -13.15
CA ASP A 122 13.62 -7.67 -12.13
C ASP A 122 12.18 -7.96 -12.54
N ARG A 123 11.50 -8.83 -11.78
CA ARG A 123 10.07 -9.16 -11.97
C ARG A 123 9.17 -8.44 -10.96
N GLY A 124 9.56 -7.27 -10.52
CA GLY A 124 8.88 -6.48 -9.51
C GLY A 124 9.56 -6.51 -8.15
N GLY A 125 10.70 -7.19 -8.03
CA GLY A 125 11.50 -7.26 -6.79
C GLY A 125 12.03 -5.92 -6.32
N THR A 126 12.13 -4.90 -7.18
CA THR A 126 12.49 -3.52 -6.79
C THR A 126 11.29 -2.61 -6.59
N SER A 127 10.15 -2.90 -7.20
CA SER A 127 8.99 -1.98 -7.19
C SER A 127 8.44 -1.75 -5.78
N TRP A 128 8.37 -2.80 -4.97
CA TRP A 128 7.85 -2.75 -3.61
C TRP A 128 8.73 -1.90 -2.67
N VAL A 129 10.04 -1.78 -2.94
CA VAL A 129 10.96 -0.96 -2.15
C VAL A 129 10.49 0.48 -2.04
N ARG A 130 9.82 0.99 -3.07
CA ARG A 130 9.30 2.38 -3.10
C ARG A 130 8.05 2.57 -2.22
N VAL A 131 7.35 1.49 -1.87
CA VAL A 131 6.07 1.55 -1.15
C VAL A 131 6.12 0.80 0.19
N GLY A 132 6.80 -0.33 0.26
CA GLY A 132 6.85 -1.20 1.44
C GLY A 132 7.30 -0.50 2.72
N PRO A 133 8.38 0.32 2.73
CA PRO A 133 8.78 1.05 3.93
C PRO A 133 7.68 1.96 4.47
N ARG A 134 6.90 2.62 3.61
CA ARG A 134 5.77 3.47 4.04
C ARG A 134 4.63 2.67 4.66
N TRP A 135 4.31 1.48 4.10
CA TRP A 135 3.33 0.57 4.69
C TRP A 135 3.76 0.10 6.07
N PHE A 136 5.05 -0.24 6.20
CA PHE A 136 5.64 -0.61 7.47
C PHE A 136 5.59 0.54 8.49
N GLY A 137 5.93 1.76 8.07
CA GLY A 137 5.83 2.95 8.92
C GLY A 137 4.41 3.22 9.39
N ALA A 138 3.40 3.11 8.49
CA ALA A 138 2.00 3.23 8.84
C ALA A 138 1.53 2.12 9.80
N TRP A 139 2.06 0.91 9.67
CA TRP A 139 1.82 -0.18 10.61
C TRP A 139 2.40 0.13 11.98
N CYS A 140 3.67 0.51 12.08
CA CYS A 140 4.32 0.86 13.34
C CYS A 140 3.57 1.95 14.10
N ALA A 141 3.04 2.96 13.40
CA ALA A 141 2.29 4.05 14.00
C ALA A 141 0.96 3.63 14.65
N ARG A 142 0.36 2.50 14.24
CA ARG A 142 -0.93 2.00 14.74
C ARG A 142 -0.85 0.62 15.40
N ARG A 143 0.32 0.00 15.44
CA ARG A 143 0.57 -1.37 15.83
C ARG A 143 -0.09 -1.79 17.16
N ASP A 144 -0.10 -0.90 18.15
CA ASP A 144 -0.65 -1.18 19.49
C ASP A 144 -2.19 -1.20 19.53
N THR A 145 -2.84 -0.61 18.53
CA THR A 145 -4.30 -0.47 18.47
C THR A 145 -4.94 -1.19 17.28
N ALA A 146 -4.14 -1.58 16.30
CA ALA A 146 -4.63 -2.24 15.08
C ALA A 146 -5.04 -3.69 15.34
N PRO A 147 -6.04 -4.23 14.61
CA PRO A 147 -6.34 -5.65 14.61
C PRO A 147 -5.10 -6.47 14.19
N ARG A 148 -4.92 -7.62 14.86
CA ARG A 148 -3.84 -8.57 14.59
C ARG A 148 -4.20 -9.61 13.53
N GLU A 149 -5.37 -9.51 12.94
CA GLU A 149 -5.82 -10.39 11.86
C GLU A 149 -5.80 -9.63 10.55
N PRO A 150 -5.25 -10.20 9.47
CA PRO A 150 -5.29 -9.60 8.15
C PRO A 150 -6.73 -9.41 7.69
N ALA A 151 -7.04 -8.23 7.17
CA ALA A 151 -8.37 -7.95 6.65
C ALA A 151 -8.59 -8.70 5.32
N GLU A 152 -9.77 -9.34 5.16
CA GLU A 152 -10.17 -9.83 3.84
C GLU A 152 -10.33 -8.66 2.87
N LEU A 153 -9.76 -8.78 1.67
CA LEU A 153 -9.96 -7.84 0.58
C LEU A 153 -11.21 -8.20 -0.23
N GLY A 154 -11.89 -7.15 -0.67
CA GLY A 154 -12.91 -7.26 -1.71
C GLY A 154 -12.33 -7.77 -3.02
N ARG A 155 -13.18 -8.42 -3.84
CA ARG A 155 -12.77 -8.94 -5.16
C ARG A 155 -12.53 -7.84 -6.20
N LEU A 156 -12.90 -6.60 -5.89
CA LEU A 156 -12.74 -5.44 -6.76
C LEU A 156 -11.85 -4.42 -6.06
N ALA A 157 -10.84 -3.95 -6.78
CA ALA A 157 -10.03 -2.80 -6.42
C ALA A 157 -10.19 -1.70 -7.48
N LEU A 158 -9.98 -0.46 -7.10
CA LEU A 158 -10.08 0.69 -7.99
C LEU A 158 -8.73 1.39 -8.10
N GLY A 159 -8.23 1.54 -9.34
CA GLY A 159 -7.09 2.39 -9.63
C GLY A 159 -7.56 3.77 -10.11
N VAL A 160 -7.03 4.84 -9.52
CA VAL A 160 -7.27 6.23 -9.93
C VAL A 160 -5.95 6.93 -10.21
N TYR A 161 -5.92 7.76 -11.24
CA TYR A 161 -4.70 8.41 -11.72
C TYR A 161 -4.80 9.91 -11.49
N TYR A 162 -3.79 10.50 -10.86
CA TYR A 162 -3.70 11.93 -10.58
C TYR A 162 -2.40 12.53 -11.11
N ALA A 163 -2.47 13.78 -11.55
CA ALA A 163 -1.27 14.53 -11.93
C ALA A 163 -0.32 14.73 -10.73
N ARG A 164 -0.91 14.90 -9.52
CA ARG A 164 -0.22 15.07 -8.25
C ARG A 164 -0.73 14.05 -7.22
N PRO A 165 -0.24 12.79 -7.29
CA PRO A 165 -0.79 11.69 -6.50
C PRO A 165 -0.66 11.86 -4.98
N ALA A 166 0.46 12.37 -4.47
CA ALA A 166 0.64 12.60 -3.04
C ALA A 166 -0.28 13.72 -2.51
N THR A 167 -0.44 14.80 -3.29
CA THR A 167 -1.38 15.87 -2.97
C THR A 167 -2.82 15.35 -2.98
N ALA A 168 -3.18 14.55 -4.00
CA ALA A 168 -4.50 13.94 -4.11
C ALA A 168 -4.78 12.98 -2.96
N ALA A 169 -3.81 12.15 -2.60
CA ALA A 169 -3.95 11.19 -1.51
C ALA A 169 -4.20 11.89 -0.16
N ARG A 170 -3.44 12.93 0.17
CA ARG A 170 -3.68 13.73 1.40
C ARG A 170 -5.09 14.33 1.40
N TRP A 171 -5.52 14.85 0.27
CA TRP A 171 -6.86 15.42 0.15
C TRP A 171 -7.95 14.35 0.30
N LEU A 172 -7.81 13.18 -0.35
CA LEU A 172 -8.77 12.07 -0.23
C LEU A 172 -8.88 11.55 1.20
N ALA A 173 -7.75 11.44 1.92
CA ALA A 173 -7.76 11.08 3.32
C ALA A 173 -8.45 12.13 4.19
N ASP A 174 -8.11 13.42 4.01
CA ASP A 174 -8.65 14.51 4.83
C ASP A 174 -10.14 14.77 4.54
N VAL A 175 -10.51 14.90 3.26
CA VAL A 175 -11.84 15.39 2.87
C VAL A 175 -12.87 14.27 2.78
N PHE A 176 -12.50 13.12 2.18
CA PHE A 176 -13.39 11.97 2.04
C PHE A 176 -13.22 10.94 3.15
N GLY A 177 -12.23 11.10 4.04
CA GLY A 177 -12.03 10.25 5.19
C GLY A 177 -11.58 8.83 4.82
N PHE A 178 -10.92 8.64 3.65
CA PHE A 178 -10.41 7.32 3.28
C PHE A 178 -9.27 6.91 4.20
N GLU A 179 -9.30 5.66 4.68
CA GLU A 179 -8.29 5.12 5.56
C GLU A 179 -7.03 4.79 4.74
N THR A 180 -5.93 5.52 5.01
CA THR A 180 -4.65 5.19 4.38
C THR A 180 -3.97 4.02 5.08
N LEU A 181 -3.40 3.12 4.28
CA LEU A 181 -2.52 2.05 4.73
C LEU A 181 -1.03 2.44 4.54
N ASP A 182 -0.80 3.69 4.19
CA ASP A 182 0.45 4.22 3.73
C ASP A 182 0.85 5.46 4.56
N GLN A 183 2.13 5.70 4.78
CA GLN A 183 2.62 7.03 5.16
C GLN A 183 2.57 7.89 3.91
N LEU A 184 1.68 8.89 3.92
CA LEU A 184 1.47 9.72 2.75
C LEU A 184 2.73 10.53 2.45
N PRO A 185 3.31 10.38 1.26
CA PRO A 185 4.54 11.06 0.92
C PRO A 185 4.35 12.56 0.71
N ASP A 186 5.42 13.34 0.92
CA ASP A 186 5.41 14.78 0.71
C ASP A 186 5.57 15.18 -0.76
N ASP A 187 6.27 14.34 -1.53
CA ASP A 187 6.61 14.61 -2.94
C ASP A 187 5.72 13.80 -3.90
N ASP A 188 5.16 14.49 -4.88
CA ASP A 188 4.36 13.90 -5.96
C ASP A 188 5.19 13.12 -6.99
N ASP A 189 6.51 13.32 -7.05
CA ASP A 189 7.38 12.68 -8.03
C ASP A 189 7.98 11.34 -7.57
N ALA A 190 8.04 11.11 -6.26
CA ALA A 190 8.66 9.92 -5.67
C ALA A 190 7.79 8.64 -5.70
N GLN A 191 6.64 8.64 -6.42
CA GLN A 191 5.60 7.65 -6.18
C GLN A 191 5.52 6.53 -7.22
N ALA A 192 5.44 5.27 -6.72
CA ALA A 192 4.91 4.17 -7.52
C ALA A 192 3.37 4.15 -7.47
N TRP A 193 2.78 4.02 -6.29
CA TRP A 193 1.34 4.16 -6.00
C TRP A 193 1.13 4.37 -4.50
N ILE A 194 -0.09 4.79 -4.11
CA ILE A 194 -0.50 4.99 -2.71
C ILE A 194 -1.77 4.17 -2.48
N GLU A 195 -1.81 3.42 -1.39
CA GLU A 195 -2.91 2.51 -1.06
C GLU A 195 -3.83 3.08 0.01
N PHE A 196 -5.12 2.93 -0.24
CA PHE A 196 -6.20 3.20 0.71
C PHE A 196 -7.07 1.98 0.93
N ARG A 197 -7.66 1.91 2.11
CA ARG A 197 -8.76 1.00 2.40
C ARG A 197 -10.09 1.74 2.35
N VAL A 198 -11.05 1.16 1.65
CA VAL A 198 -12.45 1.62 1.65
C VAL A 198 -13.32 0.42 1.99
N GLY A 199 -13.66 0.25 3.27
CA GLY A 199 -14.28 -0.98 3.78
C GLY A 199 -13.33 -2.18 3.59
N ASN A 200 -13.75 -3.18 2.80
CA ASN A 200 -12.91 -4.32 2.39
C ASN A 200 -12.34 -4.14 0.96
N GLY A 201 -12.54 -2.99 0.34
CA GLY A 201 -11.98 -2.66 -0.98
C GLY A 201 -10.63 -1.95 -0.88
N SER A 202 -9.82 -2.08 -1.94
CA SER A 202 -8.57 -1.34 -2.14
C SER A 202 -8.80 -0.22 -3.16
N LEU A 203 -8.30 0.97 -2.84
CA LEU A 203 -8.18 2.10 -3.76
C LEU A 203 -6.71 2.42 -3.92
N MET A 204 -6.23 2.38 -5.16
CA MET A 204 -4.84 2.66 -5.50
C MET A 204 -4.76 4.00 -6.24
N VAL A 205 -3.95 4.91 -5.73
CA VAL A 205 -3.68 6.21 -6.35
C VAL A 205 -2.35 6.13 -7.11
N PHE A 206 -2.40 6.36 -8.41
CA PHE A 206 -1.26 6.31 -9.33
C PHE A 206 -0.93 7.70 -9.85
N LYS A 207 0.32 7.88 -10.29
CA LYS A 207 0.71 9.05 -11.07
C LYS A 207 0.20 8.90 -12.50
N LEU A 208 -0.44 9.96 -13.01
CA LEU A 208 -0.82 10.06 -14.41
C LEU A 208 0.45 10.32 -15.25
N GLU A 209 0.75 9.44 -16.18
CA GLU A 209 1.83 9.64 -17.14
C GLU A 209 1.34 10.45 -18.35
N GLY A 210 2.05 11.53 -18.69
CA GLY A 210 1.77 12.40 -19.83
C GLY A 210 0.93 13.64 -19.54
N ASP A 211 0.96 14.61 -20.47
CA ASP A 211 0.47 15.99 -20.30
C ASP A 211 -1.05 16.19 -20.42
N SER A 212 -1.89 15.16 -20.37
CA SER A 212 -3.30 15.34 -20.67
C SER A 212 -4.27 14.86 -19.58
N PRO A 213 -4.76 15.78 -18.73
CA PRO A 213 -5.90 15.52 -17.87
C PRO A 213 -7.18 15.18 -18.67
N ASP A 214 -7.27 15.61 -19.93
CA ASP A 214 -8.41 15.38 -20.81
C ASP A 214 -8.57 13.93 -21.32
N ARG A 215 -7.60 13.04 -21.04
CA ARG A 215 -7.61 11.65 -21.49
C ARG A 215 -8.19 10.65 -20.51
N ILE A 216 -8.60 11.08 -19.31
CA ILE A 216 -9.27 10.16 -18.38
C ILE A 216 -10.72 10.06 -18.84
N PRO A 217 -11.15 8.91 -19.36
CA PRO A 217 -12.54 8.74 -19.74
C PRO A 217 -13.42 8.94 -18.50
N THR A 218 -14.38 9.82 -18.57
CA THR A 218 -15.45 9.99 -17.55
C THR A 218 -16.39 8.79 -17.48
N SER A 219 -16.02 7.66 -18.05
CA SER A 219 -16.84 6.46 -18.17
C SER A 219 -17.04 5.69 -16.87
N HIS A 220 -16.25 5.97 -15.83
CA HIS A 220 -16.34 5.29 -14.54
C HIS A 220 -16.50 6.31 -13.42
N ILE A 221 -17.55 6.13 -12.62
CA ILE A 221 -17.78 6.91 -11.41
C ILE A 221 -17.67 5.95 -10.22
N PRO A 222 -16.68 6.14 -9.33
CA PRO A 222 -16.57 5.35 -8.12
C PRO A 222 -17.81 5.55 -7.23
N TRP A 223 -18.32 4.45 -6.70
CA TRP A 223 -19.40 4.43 -5.73
C TRP A 223 -18.85 3.94 -4.39
N VAL A 224 -18.95 4.81 -3.37
CA VAL A 224 -18.49 4.54 -2.02
C VAL A 224 -19.70 4.46 -1.10
N TYR A 225 -19.85 3.35 -0.40
CA TYR A 225 -20.90 3.17 0.60
C TYR A 225 -20.41 3.67 1.95
N VAL A 226 -21.20 4.55 2.56
CA VAL A 226 -20.92 5.14 3.87
C VAL A 226 -22.03 4.82 4.85
N ASP A 227 -21.70 4.63 6.13
CA ASP A 227 -22.66 4.25 7.15
C ASP A 227 -23.58 5.44 7.53
N ASP A 228 -23.01 6.65 7.63
CA ASP A 228 -23.72 7.89 7.93
C ASP A 228 -23.49 8.91 6.82
N LEU A 229 -24.43 8.98 5.88
CA LEU A 229 -24.36 9.86 4.72
C LEU A 229 -24.42 11.34 5.11
N ASP A 230 -25.23 11.69 6.11
CA ASP A 230 -25.40 13.08 6.54
C ASP A 230 -24.12 13.61 7.18
N ALA A 231 -23.51 12.82 8.07
CA ALA A 231 -22.23 13.17 8.70
C ALA A 231 -21.09 13.24 7.67
N HIS A 232 -21.01 12.27 6.74
CA HIS A 232 -20.02 12.27 5.66
C HIS A 232 -20.16 13.48 4.75
N PHE A 233 -21.39 13.77 4.30
CA PHE A 233 -21.71 14.95 3.48
C PHE A 233 -21.33 16.27 4.18
N ALA A 234 -21.70 16.42 5.45
CA ALA A 234 -21.37 17.61 6.24
C ALA A 234 -19.86 17.80 6.37
N THR A 235 -19.12 16.71 6.61
CA THR A 235 -17.64 16.72 6.72
C THR A 235 -17.00 17.11 5.39
N ALA A 236 -17.33 16.41 4.29
CA ALA A 236 -16.76 16.68 2.97
C ALA A 236 -17.04 18.12 2.52
N LYS A 237 -18.29 18.57 2.68
CA LYS A 237 -18.68 19.95 2.35
C LYS A 237 -17.97 20.98 3.23
N GLY A 238 -17.88 20.73 4.53
CA GLY A 238 -17.19 21.61 5.49
C GLY A 238 -15.68 21.73 5.23
N LYS A 239 -15.10 20.72 4.64
CA LYS A 239 -13.68 20.68 4.19
C LYS A 239 -13.47 21.14 2.76
N GLY A 240 -14.52 21.61 2.10
CA GLY A 240 -14.43 22.28 0.80
C GLY A 240 -14.51 21.36 -0.41
N ALA A 241 -15.04 20.13 -0.29
CA ALA A 241 -15.32 19.30 -1.45
C ALA A 241 -16.37 19.99 -2.34
N PRO A 242 -16.14 20.12 -3.66
CA PRO A 242 -17.13 20.60 -4.59
C PRO A 242 -18.33 19.62 -4.65
N ILE A 243 -19.49 20.04 -4.19
CA ILE A 243 -20.71 19.23 -4.22
C ILE A 243 -21.41 19.45 -5.56
N VAL A 244 -21.45 18.41 -6.39
CA VAL A 244 -22.11 18.41 -7.71
C VAL A 244 -23.60 18.20 -7.56
N GLU A 245 -23.99 17.21 -6.74
CA GLU A 245 -25.39 16.93 -6.42
C GLU A 245 -25.52 16.79 -4.90
N GLY A 246 -26.43 17.52 -4.29
CA GLY A 246 -26.75 17.40 -2.87
C GLY A 246 -27.35 16.04 -2.53
N ILE A 247 -27.55 15.77 -1.22
CA ILE A 247 -28.21 14.53 -0.81
C ILE A 247 -29.59 14.41 -1.46
N HIS A 248 -29.79 13.34 -2.21
CA HIS A 248 -31.05 13.04 -2.93
C HIS A 248 -31.45 11.57 -2.66
N GLN A 249 -32.71 11.27 -2.94
CA GLN A 249 -33.31 9.94 -2.85
C GLN A 249 -33.62 9.42 -4.25
N HIS A 250 -32.98 8.34 -4.66
CA HIS A 250 -33.30 7.62 -5.89
C HIS A 250 -33.11 6.11 -5.67
N GLY A 251 -34.13 5.48 -5.05
CA GLY A 251 -34.03 4.10 -4.58
C GLY A 251 -33.18 3.96 -3.29
N TYR A 252 -32.11 4.71 -3.19
CA TYR A 252 -31.22 4.88 -2.02
C TYR A 252 -30.84 6.36 -1.88
N ARG A 253 -30.34 6.75 -0.70
CA ARG A 253 -29.85 8.12 -0.49
C ARG A 253 -28.41 8.20 -0.95
N ALA A 254 -28.09 9.24 -1.71
CA ALA A 254 -26.74 9.47 -2.20
C ALA A 254 -26.47 10.97 -2.40
N TYR A 255 -25.19 11.34 -2.52
CA TYR A 255 -24.75 12.63 -3.05
C TYR A 255 -23.54 12.43 -3.97
N VAL A 256 -23.24 13.43 -4.82
CA VAL A 256 -22.10 13.43 -5.72
C VAL A 256 -21.19 14.60 -5.39
N ALA A 257 -19.90 14.33 -5.22
CA ALA A 257 -18.87 15.35 -5.09
C ALA A 257 -17.78 15.15 -6.13
N GLU A 258 -17.05 16.22 -6.40
CA GLU A 258 -15.80 16.16 -7.16
C GLU A 258 -14.61 16.18 -6.21
N ASP A 259 -13.54 15.53 -6.62
CA ASP A 259 -12.24 15.64 -5.96
C ASP A 259 -11.47 16.88 -6.43
N LEU A 260 -10.26 17.08 -5.93
CA LEU A 260 -9.44 18.25 -6.25
C LEU A 260 -9.03 18.37 -7.73
N GLU A 261 -9.16 17.30 -8.52
CA GLU A 261 -8.93 17.32 -9.98
C GLU A 261 -10.21 17.20 -10.80
N GLY A 262 -11.39 17.35 -10.17
CA GLY A 262 -12.70 17.36 -10.82
C GLY A 262 -13.25 15.98 -11.17
N ARG A 263 -12.75 14.91 -10.56
CA ARG A 263 -13.31 13.57 -10.76
C ARG A 263 -14.49 13.36 -9.84
N ARG A 264 -15.56 12.79 -10.38
CA ARG A 264 -16.81 12.57 -9.65
C ARG A 264 -16.77 11.29 -8.83
N TRP A 265 -17.26 11.41 -7.61
CA TRP A 265 -17.44 10.33 -6.64
C TRP A 265 -18.88 10.33 -6.16
N THR A 266 -19.52 9.18 -6.16
CA THR A 266 -20.85 9.01 -5.57
C THR A 266 -20.72 8.37 -4.20
N PHE A 267 -21.28 9.01 -3.18
CA PHE A 267 -21.36 8.48 -1.81
C PHE A 267 -22.80 8.08 -1.53
N ALA A 268 -23.02 6.84 -1.10
CA ALA A 268 -24.37 6.29 -0.90
C ALA A 268 -24.52 5.63 0.48
N GLN A 269 -25.69 5.80 1.08
CA GLN A 269 -26.05 5.20 2.37
C GLN A 269 -26.65 3.81 2.17
N ALA A 270 -25.93 2.89 1.59
CA ALA A 270 -26.38 1.52 1.48
C ALA A 270 -25.18 0.60 1.33
N ARG A 271 -25.13 -0.48 2.11
CA ARG A 271 -24.18 -1.56 1.86
C ARG A 271 -24.84 -2.55 0.92
N PRO A 272 -24.24 -2.85 -0.24
CA PRO A 272 -24.76 -3.90 -1.09
C PRO A 272 -24.67 -5.24 -0.34
N THR A 273 -25.79 -5.91 -0.20
CA THR A 273 -25.85 -7.28 0.28
C THR A 273 -25.83 -8.21 -0.92
N MET A 274 -24.77 -8.98 -1.07
CA MET A 274 -24.76 -10.09 -2.02
C MET A 274 -25.44 -11.29 -1.35
N ARG A 275 -26.49 -11.79 -1.98
CA ARG A 275 -27.17 -13.04 -1.59
C ARG A 275 -26.58 -14.20 -2.37
#